data_37c4c27de4d9f94527c6703d0936f7de
#
_entry.id   37c4c27de4d9f94527c6703d0936f7de
#
_cell.length_a   1.000
_cell.length_b   1.000
_cell.length_c   1.000
_cell.angle_alpha   90.00
_cell.angle_beta   90.00
_cell.angle_gamma   90.00
#
_symmetry.space_group_name_H-M   'P 1'
#
loop_
_entity.id
_entity.type
_entity.pdbx_description
1 polymer ?
#
loop_
_entity_poly.entity_id
_entity_poly.type
_entity_poly.pdbx_seq_one_letter_code
_entity_poly.pdbx_strand_id
1 'polypeptide(L)'
;EGYSADACGCPILVGDYLYTYAKDMIYKLNVVTGEVEGKGQMDHKSSFAINSPTYAEGMIFVGLADGGVQAFDAETLQPLWIYRDSLGGQPNCPIYYHNGYIYTGFWQGEQLNANFVCLSVTDENPTRGDEAKIPTWQYKSLGGFYWTGAYVTDSYVLIPTDDGDSGYTSGYASILSLDPRTGELISSIRLPHPGDARSSVTYHNGRAYFTTKGGYFYSAAVAENGELSDLRYIKLYNYADDPQNPAMSTCRPVIYNGRAYIGISGVGQFKAYSGHNITVIDLNSWKIAYTVRTQGYPQTSGLLTTAYEESEGVVYVYFFDNFTPGKLRVLRDKPGQMAPNITVTET
;
A
#
# COMPACT_ATOMS: atom_id res chain seq x y z
N GLU A 1 3.47 -8.64 -18.53
CA GLU A 1 4.47 -7.88 -17.80
C GLU A 1 3.79 -6.84 -16.94
N GLY A 2 3.94 -7.01 -15.63
CA GLY A 2 3.03 -6.63 -14.57
C GLY A 2 2.70 -5.16 -14.30
N TYR A 3 3.15 -4.19 -15.08
CA TYR A 3 2.84 -2.77 -14.89
C TYR A 3 2.22 -2.14 -16.13
N SER A 4 1.32 -2.83 -16.77
CA SER A 4 0.56 -2.28 -17.89
C SER A 4 -0.72 -1.62 -17.37
N ALA A 5 -1.04 -0.42 -17.85
CA ALA A 5 -2.35 0.20 -17.62
C ALA A 5 -3.53 -0.60 -18.19
N ASP A 6 -3.24 -1.59 -19.03
CA ASP A 6 -4.22 -2.49 -19.62
C ASP A 6 -4.38 -3.82 -18.84
N ALA A 7 -3.57 -4.03 -17.77
CA ALA A 7 -3.72 -5.19 -16.90
C ALA A 7 -4.97 -5.06 -16.00
N CYS A 8 -5.43 -6.19 -15.44
CA CYS A 8 -6.45 -6.18 -14.40
C CYS A 8 -5.90 -5.60 -13.10
N GLY A 9 -6.65 -4.74 -12.46
CA GLY A 9 -6.44 -4.34 -11.08
C GLY A 9 -6.61 -5.53 -10.13
N CYS A 10 -5.95 -5.49 -8.96
CA CYS A 10 -6.12 -6.51 -7.95
C CYS A 10 -7.59 -6.52 -7.47
N PRO A 11 -8.31 -7.67 -7.54
CA PRO A 11 -9.72 -7.71 -7.19
C PRO A 11 -9.95 -7.56 -5.69
N ILE A 12 -11.13 -7.05 -5.32
CA ILE A 12 -11.67 -7.10 -3.96
C ILE A 12 -12.92 -8.00 -3.92
N LEU A 13 -13.10 -8.68 -2.79
CA LEU A 13 -14.28 -9.49 -2.52
C LEU A 13 -15.26 -8.71 -1.65
N VAL A 14 -16.51 -8.56 -2.12
CA VAL A 14 -17.60 -7.93 -1.38
C VAL A 14 -18.84 -8.82 -1.49
N GLY A 15 -19.21 -9.48 -0.40
CA GLY A 15 -20.27 -10.49 -0.43
C GLY A 15 -19.91 -11.62 -1.40
N ASP A 16 -20.81 -11.89 -2.35
CA ASP A 16 -20.65 -12.95 -3.36
C ASP A 16 -19.98 -12.47 -4.65
N TYR A 17 -19.43 -11.24 -4.66
CA TYR A 17 -18.90 -10.63 -5.86
C TYR A 17 -17.44 -10.20 -5.74
N LEU A 18 -16.71 -10.38 -6.84
CA LEU A 18 -15.40 -9.79 -7.05
C LEU A 18 -15.54 -8.50 -7.87
N TYR A 19 -14.91 -7.44 -7.42
CA TYR A 19 -14.81 -6.18 -8.17
C TYR A 19 -13.37 -5.98 -8.60
N THR A 20 -13.17 -5.68 -9.87
CA THR A 20 -11.87 -5.37 -10.47
C THR A 20 -12.05 -4.40 -11.63
N TYR A 21 -10.97 -3.86 -12.14
CA TYR A 21 -10.98 -3.05 -13.35
C TYR A 21 -9.88 -3.51 -14.33
N ALA A 22 -10.12 -3.29 -15.60
CA ALA A 22 -9.13 -3.48 -16.65
C ALA A 22 -9.35 -2.44 -17.75
N LYS A 23 -8.26 -1.82 -18.21
CA LYS A 23 -8.32 -0.69 -19.14
C LYS A 23 -9.17 0.45 -18.55
N ASP A 24 -10.25 0.80 -19.24
CA ASP A 24 -11.22 1.85 -18.88
C ASP A 24 -12.57 1.28 -18.41
N MET A 25 -12.58 0.01 -17.96
CA MET A 25 -13.80 -0.66 -17.52
C MET A 25 -13.64 -1.20 -16.10
N ILE A 26 -14.69 -1.04 -15.28
CA ILE A 26 -14.85 -1.75 -14.01
C ILE A 26 -15.80 -2.94 -14.22
N TYR A 27 -15.54 -4.03 -13.49
CA TYR A 27 -16.27 -5.31 -13.60
C TYR A 27 -16.73 -5.79 -12.23
N LYS A 28 -17.93 -6.39 -12.23
CA LYS A 28 -18.50 -7.17 -11.13
C LYS A 28 -18.62 -8.61 -11.57
N LEU A 29 -17.97 -9.55 -10.88
CA LEU A 29 -17.98 -10.97 -11.23
C LEU A 29 -18.54 -11.79 -10.07
N ASN A 30 -19.28 -12.81 -10.38
CA ASN A 30 -19.70 -13.80 -9.40
C ASN A 30 -18.48 -14.61 -8.91
N VAL A 31 -18.27 -14.68 -7.59
CA VAL A 31 -17.08 -15.33 -7.01
C VAL A 31 -17.04 -16.84 -7.24
N VAL A 32 -18.21 -17.48 -7.40
CA VAL A 32 -18.32 -18.93 -7.56
C VAL A 32 -18.18 -19.34 -9.02
N THR A 33 -18.88 -18.64 -9.94
CA THR A 33 -18.92 -19.01 -11.36
C THR A 33 -17.87 -18.31 -12.20
N GLY A 34 -17.35 -17.17 -11.74
CA GLY A 34 -16.45 -16.29 -12.50
C GLY A 34 -17.16 -15.50 -13.61
N GLU A 35 -18.49 -15.61 -13.72
CA GLU A 35 -19.26 -14.87 -14.72
C GLU A 35 -19.30 -13.37 -14.43
N VAL A 36 -19.21 -12.58 -15.49
CA VAL A 36 -19.34 -11.12 -15.40
C VAL A 36 -20.82 -10.77 -15.31
N GLU A 37 -21.24 -10.26 -14.14
CA GLU A 37 -22.62 -9.86 -13.89
C GLU A 37 -22.86 -8.35 -14.08
N GLY A 38 -21.78 -7.55 -14.05
CA GLY A 38 -21.88 -6.10 -14.26
C GLY A 38 -20.63 -5.51 -14.88
N LYS A 39 -20.83 -4.41 -15.62
CA LYS A 39 -19.75 -3.60 -16.21
C LYS A 39 -20.09 -2.13 -16.09
N GLY A 40 -19.09 -1.30 -15.75
CA GLY A 40 -19.20 0.16 -15.74
C GLY A 40 -18.09 0.79 -16.57
N GLN A 41 -18.40 1.86 -17.29
CA GLN A 41 -17.43 2.63 -18.04
C GLN A 41 -16.74 3.61 -17.10
N MET A 42 -15.42 3.55 -16.99
CA MET A 42 -14.59 4.55 -16.32
C MET A 42 -14.39 5.76 -17.25
N ASP A 43 -14.22 6.95 -16.69
CA ASP A 43 -13.96 8.19 -17.45
C ASP A 43 -12.68 8.02 -18.31
N HIS A 44 -11.64 7.43 -17.72
CA HIS A 44 -10.45 6.97 -18.41
C HIS A 44 -9.73 5.91 -17.57
N LYS A 45 -8.71 5.29 -18.13
CA LYS A 45 -7.97 4.22 -17.45
C LYS A 45 -7.13 4.71 -16.27
N SER A 46 -6.80 3.81 -15.34
CA SER A 46 -5.76 4.02 -14.35
C SER A 46 -4.37 4.01 -15.01
N SER A 47 -3.38 4.67 -14.42
CA SER A 47 -2.00 4.72 -14.95
C SER A 47 -1.36 3.34 -14.95
N PHE A 48 -1.52 2.61 -13.85
CA PHE A 48 -1.06 1.23 -13.67
C PHE A 48 -2.13 0.48 -12.88
N ALA A 49 -2.48 -0.72 -13.29
CA ALA A 49 -3.48 -1.53 -12.61
C ALA A 49 -2.91 -2.23 -11.36
N ILE A 50 -2.28 -1.48 -10.45
CA ILE A 50 -1.63 -2.03 -9.26
C ILE A 50 -2.44 -1.89 -7.97
N ASN A 51 -3.33 -0.90 -7.89
CA ASN A 51 -4.19 -0.73 -6.73
C ASN A 51 -5.50 -1.51 -6.90
N SER A 52 -5.99 -2.05 -5.79
CA SER A 52 -7.35 -2.59 -5.74
C SER A 52 -8.37 -1.45 -5.79
N PRO A 53 -9.58 -1.68 -6.33
CA PRO A 53 -10.72 -0.84 -5.99
C PRO A 53 -10.94 -0.81 -4.48
N THR A 54 -11.65 0.20 -3.99
CA THR A 54 -12.06 0.28 -2.58
C THR A 54 -13.58 0.25 -2.52
N TYR A 55 -14.12 -0.57 -1.61
CA TYR A 55 -15.57 -0.61 -1.35
C TYR A 55 -15.91 0.07 -0.04
N ALA A 56 -16.90 0.93 -0.06
CA ALA A 56 -17.53 1.48 1.15
C ALA A 56 -18.93 1.98 0.85
N GLU A 57 -19.86 1.82 1.80
CA GLU A 57 -21.22 2.36 1.76
C GLU A 57 -21.99 2.11 0.47
N GLY A 58 -21.86 0.90 -0.11
CA GLY A 58 -22.52 0.55 -1.36
C GLY A 58 -21.87 1.13 -2.61
N MET A 59 -20.67 1.71 -2.51
CA MET A 59 -19.93 2.32 -3.62
C MET A 59 -18.59 1.64 -3.85
N ILE A 60 -18.12 1.69 -5.09
CA ILE A 60 -16.78 1.26 -5.51
C ILE A 60 -16.00 2.49 -5.96
N PHE A 61 -14.81 2.68 -5.43
CA PHE A 61 -13.89 3.77 -5.77
C PHE A 61 -12.68 3.24 -6.52
N VAL A 62 -12.32 3.89 -7.62
CA VAL A 62 -11.14 3.58 -8.42
C VAL A 62 -10.31 4.83 -8.69
N GLY A 63 -8.98 4.67 -8.66
CA GLY A 63 -8.07 5.73 -9.08
C GLY A 63 -7.96 5.79 -10.60
N LEU A 64 -8.06 6.99 -11.15
CA LEU A 64 -7.89 7.29 -12.56
C LEU A 64 -6.53 7.95 -12.81
N ALA A 65 -5.96 7.75 -14.01
CA ALA A 65 -4.79 8.51 -14.45
C ALA A 65 -5.05 10.02 -14.31
N ASP A 66 -4.01 10.81 -14.37
CA ASP A 66 -4.05 12.27 -14.27
C ASP A 66 -4.64 12.83 -12.96
N GLY A 67 -4.59 12.05 -11.86
CA GLY A 67 -5.00 12.50 -10.53
C GLY A 67 -6.50 12.40 -10.28
N GLY A 68 -7.17 11.42 -10.86
CA GLY A 68 -8.60 11.23 -10.67
C GLY A 68 -8.97 10.16 -9.66
N VAL A 69 -10.17 10.27 -9.09
CA VAL A 69 -10.91 9.22 -8.38
C VAL A 69 -12.33 9.20 -8.91
N GLN A 70 -12.84 8.04 -9.28
CA GLN A 70 -14.22 7.86 -9.70
C GLN A 70 -14.95 6.91 -8.77
N ALA A 71 -16.20 7.27 -8.43
CA ALA A 71 -17.10 6.44 -7.66
C ALA A 71 -18.16 5.80 -8.55
N PHE A 72 -18.51 4.57 -8.24
CA PHE A 72 -19.56 3.80 -8.89
C PHE A 72 -20.50 3.22 -7.83
N ASP A 73 -21.76 3.13 -8.16
CA ASP A 73 -22.71 2.30 -7.39
C ASP A 73 -22.27 0.83 -7.45
N ALA A 74 -22.15 0.17 -6.33
CA ALA A 74 -21.62 -1.20 -6.26
C ALA A 74 -22.57 -2.26 -6.84
N GLU A 75 -23.87 -2.00 -6.86
CA GLU A 75 -24.85 -2.95 -7.40
C GLU A 75 -24.91 -2.87 -8.93
N THR A 76 -25.02 -1.67 -9.46
CA THR A 76 -25.31 -1.41 -10.89
C THR A 76 -24.07 -1.07 -11.72
N LEU A 77 -22.97 -0.68 -11.07
CA LEU A 77 -21.76 -0.10 -11.67
C LEU A 77 -22.01 1.16 -12.50
N GLN A 78 -23.12 1.86 -12.21
CA GLN A 78 -23.32 3.19 -12.77
C GLN A 78 -22.37 4.21 -12.10
N PRO A 79 -21.77 5.13 -12.86
CA PRO A 79 -20.93 6.17 -12.30
C PRO A 79 -21.77 7.12 -11.43
N LEU A 80 -21.19 7.57 -10.30
CA LEU A 80 -21.82 8.49 -9.36
C LEU A 80 -21.19 9.87 -9.46
N TRP A 81 -19.89 9.97 -9.25
CA TRP A 81 -19.15 11.21 -9.27
C TRP A 81 -17.68 11.00 -9.65
N ILE A 82 -17.00 12.08 -10.03
CA ILE A 82 -15.59 12.08 -10.41
C ILE A 82 -14.86 13.24 -9.74
N TYR A 83 -13.80 12.91 -8.99
CA TYR A 83 -12.81 13.89 -8.54
C TYR A 83 -11.67 13.99 -9.55
N ARG A 84 -11.21 15.22 -9.80
CA ARG A 84 -10.01 15.50 -10.61
C ARG A 84 -9.10 16.46 -9.85
N ASP A 85 -7.91 15.99 -9.52
CA ASP A 85 -6.92 16.77 -8.80
C ASP A 85 -6.34 17.88 -9.69
N SER A 86 -6.21 19.09 -9.14
CA SER A 86 -5.72 20.27 -9.88
C SER A 86 -4.23 20.17 -10.29
N LEU A 87 -3.45 19.35 -9.59
CA LEU A 87 -2.05 19.07 -9.92
C LEU A 87 -1.91 17.84 -10.82
N GLY A 88 -2.94 16.99 -10.89
CA GLY A 88 -2.87 15.74 -11.61
C GLY A 88 -2.04 14.68 -10.89
N GLY A 89 -1.46 13.74 -11.63
CA GLY A 89 -0.56 12.72 -11.11
C GLY A 89 -1.09 11.29 -11.21
N GLN A 90 -0.25 10.32 -10.92
CA GLN A 90 -0.60 8.90 -10.94
C GLN A 90 -1.34 8.51 -9.64
N PRO A 91 -2.46 7.74 -9.73
CA PRO A 91 -3.28 7.35 -8.59
C PRO A 91 -2.76 6.05 -7.94
N ASN A 92 -1.47 5.95 -7.69
CA ASN A 92 -0.86 4.71 -7.17
C ASN A 92 -0.81 4.63 -5.64
N CYS A 93 -1.38 5.62 -4.94
CA CYS A 93 -1.66 5.57 -3.52
C CYS A 93 -2.99 4.82 -3.30
N PRO A 94 -3.04 3.75 -2.48
CA PRO A 94 -4.28 3.06 -2.16
C PRO A 94 -5.33 4.01 -1.58
N ILE A 95 -6.59 3.84 -1.99
CA ILE A 95 -7.72 4.58 -1.44
C ILE A 95 -8.11 3.95 -0.10
N TYR A 96 -8.10 4.73 0.97
CA TYR A 96 -8.51 4.30 2.32
C TYR A 96 -9.85 4.93 2.68
N TYR A 97 -10.79 4.14 3.17
CA TYR A 97 -12.09 4.64 3.64
C TYR A 97 -12.13 4.73 5.17
N HIS A 98 -12.70 5.82 5.69
CA HIS A 98 -13.00 5.99 7.12
C HIS A 98 -14.16 6.96 7.32
N ASN A 99 -15.21 6.54 8.02
CA ASN A 99 -16.33 7.35 8.49
C ASN A 99 -16.92 8.32 7.44
N GLY A 100 -17.34 7.82 6.28
CA GLY A 100 -17.97 8.63 5.21
C GLY A 100 -16.98 9.40 4.33
N TYR A 101 -15.69 9.15 4.48
CA TYR A 101 -14.64 9.80 3.68
C TYR A 101 -13.66 8.79 3.12
N ILE A 102 -13.12 9.10 1.94
CA ILE A 102 -11.98 8.40 1.38
C ILE A 102 -10.74 9.30 1.35
N TYR A 103 -9.58 8.67 1.50
CA TYR A 103 -8.27 9.32 1.58
C TYR A 103 -7.34 8.67 0.57
N THR A 104 -6.68 9.46 -0.26
CA THR A 104 -5.70 8.97 -1.23
C THR A 104 -4.74 10.08 -1.63
N GLY A 105 -3.64 9.71 -2.27
CA GLY A 105 -2.64 10.66 -2.75
C GLY A 105 -2.22 10.39 -4.18
N PHE A 106 -1.51 11.34 -4.76
CA PHE A 106 -1.04 11.28 -6.13
C PHE A 106 0.47 11.50 -6.21
N TRP A 107 1.03 11.09 -7.33
CA TRP A 107 2.44 11.29 -7.64
C TRP A 107 2.60 11.66 -9.11
N GLN A 108 3.37 12.69 -9.42
CA GLN A 108 3.60 13.12 -10.80
C GLN A 108 5.08 13.27 -11.16
N GLY A 109 5.97 12.90 -10.26
CA GLY A 109 7.41 12.93 -10.46
C GLY A 109 8.16 13.19 -9.17
N GLU A 110 9.43 12.79 -9.14
CA GLU A 110 10.26 12.85 -7.93
C GLU A 110 10.37 14.27 -7.35
N GLN A 111 10.44 15.29 -8.21
CA GLN A 111 10.66 16.68 -7.82
C GLN A 111 9.44 17.58 -8.01
N LEU A 112 8.26 17.01 -8.20
CA LEU A 112 7.01 17.75 -8.40
C LEU A 112 6.11 17.65 -7.16
N ASN A 113 5.31 18.70 -6.98
CA ASN A 113 4.27 18.69 -5.95
C ASN A 113 3.12 17.78 -6.37
N ALA A 114 2.56 17.05 -5.41
CA ALA A 114 1.30 16.33 -5.57
C ALA A 114 0.45 16.44 -4.29
N ASN A 115 -0.85 16.21 -4.42
CA ASN A 115 -1.79 16.32 -3.31
C ASN A 115 -2.08 14.94 -2.70
N PHE A 116 -2.28 14.93 -1.38
CA PHE A 116 -3.04 13.94 -0.62
C PHE A 116 -4.40 14.55 -0.32
N VAL A 117 -5.48 13.82 -0.55
CA VAL A 117 -6.85 14.38 -0.54
C VAL A 117 -7.78 13.59 0.36
N CYS A 118 -8.74 14.30 0.92
CA CYS A 118 -9.92 13.75 1.59
C CYS A 118 -11.16 14.10 0.78
N LEU A 119 -11.94 13.09 0.41
CA LEU A 119 -13.19 13.25 -0.35
C LEU A 119 -14.35 12.66 0.45
N SER A 120 -15.45 13.39 0.58
CA SER A 120 -16.71 12.80 1.07
C SER A 120 -17.20 11.74 0.08
N VAL A 121 -17.69 10.61 0.57
CA VAL A 121 -18.28 9.57 -0.30
C VAL A 121 -19.70 9.91 -0.74
N THR A 122 -20.35 10.96 -0.16
CA THR A 122 -21.72 11.35 -0.48
C THR A 122 -21.86 11.63 -1.98
N ASP A 123 -22.92 11.12 -2.59
CA ASP A 123 -23.38 11.51 -3.92
C ASP A 123 -24.35 12.69 -3.75
N GLU A 124 -23.90 13.90 -4.04
CA GLU A 124 -24.68 15.11 -3.85
C GLU A 124 -25.73 15.31 -4.95
N ASN A 125 -25.54 14.65 -6.10
CA ASN A 125 -26.49 14.74 -7.22
C ASN A 125 -26.75 13.39 -7.90
N PRO A 126 -27.57 12.52 -7.30
CA PRO A 126 -27.84 11.16 -7.80
C PRO A 126 -28.42 11.09 -9.22
N THR A 127 -28.73 12.20 -9.84
CA THR A 127 -29.22 12.28 -11.22
C THR A 127 -28.10 12.46 -12.24
N ARG A 128 -26.84 12.62 -11.78
CA ARG A 128 -25.68 12.88 -12.64
C ARG A 128 -24.53 11.95 -12.28
N GLY A 129 -24.18 11.04 -13.18
CA GLY A 129 -23.04 10.14 -13.02
C GLY A 129 -21.65 10.77 -13.29
N ASP A 130 -21.60 12.02 -13.72
CA ASP A 130 -20.38 12.79 -14.03
C ASP A 130 -20.20 14.01 -13.11
N GLU A 131 -20.85 14.00 -11.95
CA GLU A 131 -20.73 15.06 -10.97
C GLU A 131 -19.28 15.31 -10.59
N ALA A 132 -18.84 16.57 -10.65
CA ALA A 132 -17.50 16.97 -10.24
C ALA A 132 -17.39 17.00 -8.71
N LYS A 133 -16.64 16.06 -8.14
CA LYS A 133 -16.40 15.99 -6.69
C LYS A 133 -15.42 17.07 -6.24
N ILE A 134 -15.76 17.78 -5.17
CA ILE A 134 -14.89 18.76 -4.52
C ILE A 134 -14.23 18.11 -3.31
N PRO A 135 -12.92 18.29 -3.10
CA PRO A 135 -12.25 17.72 -1.94
C PRO A 135 -12.67 18.44 -0.66
N THR A 136 -12.82 17.70 0.43
CA THR A 136 -13.03 18.27 1.77
C THR A 136 -11.78 19.06 2.18
N TRP A 137 -10.61 18.50 1.90
CA TRP A 137 -9.32 19.17 2.05
C TRP A 137 -8.26 18.52 1.17
N GLN A 138 -7.14 19.23 1.00
CA GLN A 138 -5.97 18.79 0.27
C GLN A 138 -4.70 19.14 1.07
N TYR A 139 -3.75 18.21 1.11
CA TYR A 139 -2.41 18.45 1.66
C TYR A 139 -1.37 18.28 0.54
N LYS A 140 -0.62 19.34 0.26
CA LYS A 140 0.38 19.36 -0.81
C LYS A 140 1.77 18.98 -0.28
N SER A 141 2.44 18.02 -0.92
CA SER A 141 3.80 17.60 -0.61
C SER A 141 4.69 17.60 -1.86
N LEU A 142 5.92 18.02 -1.71
CA LEU A 142 6.95 17.86 -2.73
C LEU A 142 7.38 16.38 -2.78
N GLY A 143 7.50 15.81 -3.99
CA GLY A 143 7.71 14.39 -4.21
C GLY A 143 6.42 13.55 -4.14
N GLY A 144 5.38 14.07 -3.50
CA GLY A 144 4.04 13.47 -3.45
C GLY A 144 3.95 12.15 -2.68
N PHE A 145 3.02 11.29 -3.13
CA PHE A 145 2.60 10.08 -2.44
C PHE A 145 2.55 8.92 -3.44
N TYR A 146 3.62 8.14 -3.52
CA TYR A 146 3.75 7.06 -4.50
C TYR A 146 3.78 5.68 -3.84
N TRP A 147 2.79 4.85 -4.13
CA TRP A 147 2.58 3.51 -3.53
C TRP A 147 2.38 3.49 -2.01
N THR A 148 2.43 4.62 -1.38
CA THR A 148 2.21 4.73 0.06
C THR A 148 0.72 4.74 0.38
N GLY A 149 0.30 4.02 1.41
CA GLY A 149 -1.09 3.98 1.87
C GLY A 149 -1.23 4.54 3.28
N ALA A 150 -2.31 5.30 3.50
CA ALA A 150 -2.59 5.89 4.79
C ALA A 150 -3.15 4.87 5.80
N TYR A 151 -3.02 5.21 7.09
CA TYR A 151 -3.82 4.67 8.18
C TYR A 151 -4.62 5.82 8.79
N VAL A 152 -5.94 5.67 8.87
CA VAL A 152 -6.86 6.77 9.28
C VAL A 152 -7.66 6.36 10.51
N THR A 153 -7.81 7.30 11.44
CA THR A 153 -8.67 7.23 12.63
C THR A 153 -9.52 8.49 12.73
N ASP A 154 -10.36 8.59 13.73
CA ASP A 154 -11.13 9.82 14.02
C ASP A 154 -10.23 10.99 14.47
N SER A 155 -9.00 10.72 14.89
CA SER A 155 -8.09 11.71 15.47
C SER A 155 -6.94 12.09 14.56
N TYR A 156 -6.52 11.20 13.65
CA TYR A 156 -5.35 11.46 12.78
C TYR A 156 -5.33 10.58 11.53
N VAL A 157 -4.61 11.07 10.53
CA VAL A 157 -4.21 10.35 9.31
C VAL A 157 -2.70 10.19 9.34
N LEU A 158 -2.20 8.97 9.32
CA LEU A 158 -0.77 8.69 9.17
C LEU A 158 -0.47 8.39 7.71
N ILE A 159 0.48 9.10 7.12
CA ILE A 159 0.90 8.90 5.73
C ILE A 159 2.38 9.21 5.54
N PRO A 160 3.19 8.26 5.04
CA PRO A 160 4.53 8.55 4.57
C PRO A 160 4.48 9.35 3.26
N THR A 161 5.49 10.17 3.03
CA THR A 161 5.62 10.96 1.79
C THR A 161 7.02 10.83 1.24
N ASP A 162 7.17 11.03 -0.06
CA ASP A 162 8.47 11.19 -0.71
C ASP A 162 9.11 12.53 -0.28
N ASP A 163 10.33 12.78 -0.69
CA ASP A 163 11.12 13.91 -0.20
C ASP A 163 11.37 15.02 -1.22
N GLY A 164 11.02 14.78 -2.48
CA GLY A 164 11.26 15.72 -3.57
C GLY A 164 12.69 15.72 -4.11
N ASP A 165 13.54 14.79 -3.75
CA ASP A 165 14.85 14.60 -4.39
C ASP A 165 14.69 13.91 -5.76
N SER A 166 15.70 14.02 -6.61
CA SER A 166 15.69 13.43 -7.95
C SER A 166 15.83 11.91 -7.98
N GLY A 167 16.22 11.30 -6.88
CA GLY A 167 16.44 9.85 -6.78
C GLY A 167 15.68 9.24 -5.60
N TYR A 168 14.94 8.18 -5.85
CA TYR A 168 14.14 7.48 -4.85
C TYR A 168 14.95 6.80 -3.71
N THR A 169 16.27 6.89 -3.72
CA THR A 169 17.17 6.36 -2.68
C THR A 169 18.07 7.42 -2.06
N SER A 170 18.01 8.67 -2.48
CA SER A 170 18.98 9.73 -2.14
C SER A 170 18.47 10.78 -1.16
N GLY A 171 17.19 11.12 -1.18
CA GLY A 171 16.61 12.15 -0.31
C GLY A 171 16.09 11.59 1.03
N TYR A 172 15.41 12.42 1.81
CA TYR A 172 14.99 12.10 3.18
C TYR A 172 13.50 12.27 3.35
N ALA A 173 12.77 11.20 3.16
CA ALA A 173 11.32 11.14 3.33
C ALA A 173 10.86 11.49 4.76
N SER A 174 9.56 11.64 4.92
CA SER A 174 8.93 11.90 6.22
C SER A 174 7.72 11.00 6.43
N ILE A 175 7.39 10.74 7.70
CA ILE A 175 6.05 10.31 8.08
C ILE A 175 5.29 11.52 8.62
N LEU A 176 4.07 11.70 8.13
CA LEU A 176 3.16 12.78 8.51
C LEU A 176 2.02 12.23 9.36
N SER A 177 1.54 13.06 10.27
CA SER A 177 0.25 12.91 10.95
C SER A 177 -0.58 14.14 10.67
N LEU A 178 -1.75 13.99 10.05
CA LEU A 178 -2.64 15.07 9.65
C LEU A 178 -3.97 14.97 10.41
N ASP A 179 -4.63 16.09 10.65
CA ASP A 179 -6.02 16.10 11.15
C ASP A 179 -6.96 15.54 10.06
N PRO A 180 -7.77 14.52 10.35
CA PRO A 180 -8.61 13.88 9.35
C PRO A 180 -9.74 14.78 8.82
N ARG A 181 -10.11 15.85 9.54
CA ARG A 181 -11.19 16.76 9.19
C ARG A 181 -10.73 17.98 8.39
N THR A 182 -9.50 18.45 8.66
CA THR A 182 -8.97 19.70 8.08
C THR A 182 -7.78 19.50 7.16
N GLY A 183 -7.09 18.35 7.25
CA GLY A 183 -5.83 18.10 6.55
C GLY A 183 -4.63 18.88 7.13
N GLU A 184 -4.80 19.58 8.24
CA GLU A 184 -3.71 20.30 8.89
C GLU A 184 -2.68 19.34 9.49
N LEU A 185 -1.41 19.75 9.42
CA LEU A 185 -0.30 18.96 9.97
C LEU A 185 -0.35 18.98 11.51
N ILE A 186 -0.57 17.82 12.12
CA ILE A 186 -0.47 17.62 13.57
C ILE A 186 1.00 17.45 13.96
N SER A 187 1.70 16.54 13.27
CA SER A 187 3.08 16.18 13.60
C SER A 187 3.79 15.60 12.38
N SER A 188 5.11 15.69 12.34
CA SER A 188 5.91 15.01 11.33
C SER A 188 7.26 14.59 11.86
N ILE A 189 7.80 13.49 11.34
CA ILE A 189 9.18 13.09 11.59
C ILE A 189 9.89 12.89 10.25
N ARG A 190 10.93 13.67 10.01
CA ARG A 190 11.87 13.43 8.91
C ARG A 190 12.73 12.22 9.22
N LEU A 191 12.85 11.30 8.27
CA LEU A 191 13.60 10.06 8.46
C LEU A 191 15.11 10.36 8.46
N PRO A 192 15.90 9.66 9.30
CA PRO A 192 17.33 9.93 9.45
C PRO A 192 18.19 9.31 8.35
N HIS A 193 17.62 8.46 7.49
CA HIS A 193 18.32 7.80 6.40
C HIS A 193 17.64 8.09 5.07
N PRO A 194 18.42 8.21 3.97
CA PRO A 194 17.87 8.52 2.68
C PRO A 194 17.00 7.38 2.13
N GLY A 195 16.05 7.73 1.29
CA GLY A 195 15.17 6.85 0.54
C GLY A 195 13.68 7.15 0.76
N ASP A 196 12.94 7.14 -0.32
CA ASP A 196 11.50 7.40 -0.35
C ASP A 196 10.72 6.40 0.48
N ALA A 197 9.68 6.88 1.15
CA ALA A 197 8.78 6.07 1.95
C ALA A 197 7.57 5.63 1.10
N ARG A 198 7.76 4.58 0.31
CA ARG A 198 6.77 4.07 -0.67
C ARG A 198 6.11 2.76 -0.22
N SER A 199 5.81 2.64 1.05
CA SER A 199 5.01 1.54 1.59
C SER A 199 3.85 2.06 2.42
N SER A 200 2.74 1.32 2.41
CA SER A 200 1.59 1.66 3.26
C SER A 200 1.92 1.49 4.73
N VAL A 201 1.34 2.34 5.57
CA VAL A 201 1.47 2.26 7.03
C VAL A 201 0.71 1.05 7.57
N THR A 202 1.35 0.30 8.46
CA THR A 202 0.69 -0.62 9.37
C THR A 202 0.71 -0.02 10.77
N TYR A 203 -0.47 0.13 11.37
CA TYR A 203 -0.58 0.57 12.76
C TYR A 203 -0.81 -0.63 13.67
N HIS A 204 -0.03 -0.71 14.76
CA HIS A 204 -0.18 -1.76 15.75
C HIS A 204 0.31 -1.27 17.11
N ASN A 205 -0.49 -1.45 18.15
CA ASN A 205 -0.15 -1.15 19.55
C ASN A 205 0.51 0.24 19.75
N GLY A 206 -0.15 1.31 19.29
CA GLY A 206 0.33 2.69 19.48
C GLY A 206 1.53 3.08 18.61
N ARG A 207 1.84 2.30 17.57
CA ARG A 207 2.97 2.58 16.67
C ARG A 207 2.60 2.41 15.20
N ALA A 208 3.12 3.30 14.38
CA ALA A 208 3.14 3.18 12.93
C ALA A 208 4.38 2.40 12.49
N TYR A 209 4.23 1.54 11.47
CA TYR A 209 5.31 0.74 10.88
C TYR A 209 5.27 0.87 9.37
N PHE A 210 6.42 1.06 8.75
CA PHE A 210 6.56 1.18 7.30
C PHE A 210 8.00 0.90 6.84
N THR A 211 8.21 0.77 5.54
CA THR A 211 9.51 0.54 4.93
C THR A 211 9.88 1.64 3.95
N THR A 212 11.15 1.72 3.57
CA THR A 212 11.64 2.70 2.60
C THR A 212 12.48 2.06 1.50
N LYS A 213 12.58 2.75 0.38
CA LYS A 213 13.50 2.42 -0.71
C LYS A 213 14.97 2.61 -0.35
N GLY A 214 15.25 3.28 0.78
CA GLY A 214 16.59 3.35 1.37
C GLY A 214 17.01 2.08 2.12
N GLY A 215 16.13 1.06 2.20
CA GLY A 215 16.45 -0.20 2.84
C GLY A 215 16.30 -0.19 4.36
N TYR A 216 15.33 0.53 4.87
CA TYR A 216 15.04 0.59 6.30
C TYR A 216 13.59 0.20 6.60
N PHE A 217 13.42 -0.47 7.72
CA PHE A 217 12.15 -0.66 8.40
C PHE A 217 12.07 0.34 9.55
N TYR A 218 11.02 1.13 9.57
CA TYR A 218 10.80 2.17 10.58
C TYR A 218 9.61 1.86 11.47
N SER A 219 9.65 2.39 12.69
CA SER A 219 8.51 2.48 13.59
C SER A 219 8.54 3.81 14.34
N ALA A 220 7.40 4.50 14.37
CA ALA A 220 7.18 5.70 15.17
C ALA A 220 6.07 5.47 16.18
N ALA A 221 6.24 5.93 17.42
CA ALA A 221 5.15 5.96 18.38
C ALA A 221 4.12 7.03 18.00
N VAL A 222 2.85 6.73 18.19
CA VAL A 222 1.73 7.61 17.84
C VAL A 222 0.88 7.81 19.09
N ALA A 223 0.77 9.03 19.57
CA ALA A 223 -0.12 9.37 20.67
C ALA A 223 -1.60 9.40 20.22
N GLU A 224 -2.53 9.40 21.15
CA GLU A 224 -3.97 9.43 20.86
C GLU A 224 -4.41 10.67 20.06
N ASN A 225 -3.69 11.77 20.20
CA ASN A 225 -3.91 13.00 19.43
C ASN A 225 -3.15 13.03 18.09
N GLY A 226 -2.46 11.96 17.71
CA GLY A 226 -1.70 11.87 16.46
C GLY A 226 -0.25 12.39 16.55
N GLU A 227 0.23 12.85 17.72
CA GLU A 227 1.60 13.29 17.85
C GLU A 227 2.60 12.13 17.69
N LEU A 228 3.61 12.32 16.85
CA LEU A 228 4.61 11.31 16.50
C LEU A 228 5.87 11.49 17.38
N SER A 229 6.43 10.37 17.86
CA SER A 229 7.64 10.36 18.69
C SER A 229 8.38 9.02 18.60
N ASP A 230 9.45 8.85 19.34
CA ASP A 230 10.23 7.62 19.52
C ASP A 230 10.43 6.85 18.21
N LEU A 231 11.04 7.52 17.22
CA LEU A 231 11.37 6.89 15.94
C LEU A 231 12.44 5.82 16.14
N ARG A 232 12.14 4.61 15.70
CA ARG A 232 13.06 3.45 15.66
C ARG A 232 13.24 2.98 14.25
N TYR A 233 14.38 2.33 13.96
CA TYR A 233 14.63 1.76 12.65
C TYR A 233 15.56 0.54 12.71
N ILE A 234 15.45 -0.30 11.69
CA ILE A 234 16.34 -1.43 11.42
C ILE A 234 16.80 -1.31 9.97
N LYS A 235 18.11 -1.39 9.73
CA LYS A 235 18.64 -1.55 8.38
C LYS A 235 18.33 -2.95 7.87
N LEU A 236 17.69 -3.01 6.71
CA LEU A 236 17.37 -4.25 6.03
C LEU A 236 18.56 -4.72 5.20
N TYR A 237 18.69 -6.03 5.01
CA TYR A 237 19.78 -6.63 4.25
C TYR A 237 19.25 -7.30 3.00
N ASN A 238 20.00 -7.18 1.90
CA ASN A 238 19.87 -8.13 0.80
C ASN A 238 20.90 -9.26 0.95
N TYR A 239 20.66 -10.39 0.29
CA TYR A 239 21.59 -11.53 0.35
C TYR A 239 22.90 -11.31 -0.42
N ALA A 240 22.90 -10.39 -1.38
CA ALA A 240 24.10 -10.07 -2.13
C ALA A 240 25.08 -9.20 -1.31
N ASP A 241 24.57 -8.58 -0.22
CA ASP A 241 25.32 -7.63 0.60
C ASP A 241 26.11 -6.62 -0.25
N ASP A 242 25.45 -6.15 -1.33
CA ASP A 242 26.06 -5.27 -2.32
C ASP A 242 25.84 -3.81 -1.87
N PRO A 243 26.91 -3.10 -1.49
CA PRO A 243 26.81 -1.72 -1.04
C PRO A 243 26.39 -0.73 -2.15
N GLN A 244 26.54 -1.10 -3.44
CA GLN A 244 26.10 -0.27 -4.56
C GLN A 244 24.61 -0.46 -4.88
N ASN A 245 24.02 -1.56 -4.44
CA ASN A 245 22.63 -1.87 -4.61
C ASN A 245 22.05 -2.31 -3.26
N PRO A 246 21.81 -1.37 -2.34
CA PRO A 246 21.30 -1.68 -1.01
C PRO A 246 19.92 -2.33 -1.09
N ALA A 247 19.56 -3.05 -0.04
CA ALA A 247 18.19 -3.55 0.12
C ALA A 247 17.20 -2.38 0.04
N MET A 248 16.03 -2.62 -0.54
CA MET A 248 14.91 -1.68 -0.50
C MET A 248 13.60 -2.42 -0.30
N SER A 249 12.59 -1.72 0.19
CA SER A 249 11.25 -2.28 0.31
C SER A 249 10.19 -1.25 0.00
N THR A 250 9.15 -1.69 -0.71
CA THR A 250 7.87 -1.01 -0.86
C THR A 250 6.74 -1.86 -0.26
N CYS A 251 7.11 -2.97 0.40
CA CYS A 251 6.18 -3.90 1.00
C CYS A 251 5.59 -3.28 2.28
N ARG A 252 4.26 -3.26 2.37
CA ARG A 252 3.58 -2.96 3.64
C ARG A 252 3.92 -4.05 4.65
N PRO A 253 4.48 -3.72 5.82
CA PRO A 253 4.77 -4.71 6.86
C PRO A 253 3.50 -5.40 7.36
N VAL A 254 3.51 -6.72 7.43
CA VAL A 254 2.47 -7.47 8.15
C VAL A 254 2.93 -7.69 9.57
N ILE A 255 2.10 -7.31 10.55
CA ILE A 255 2.46 -7.37 11.97
C ILE A 255 1.48 -8.25 12.72
N TYR A 256 2.01 -9.22 13.43
CA TYR A 256 1.24 -10.09 14.30
C TYR A 256 2.12 -10.69 15.41
N ASN A 257 1.60 -10.77 16.62
CA ASN A 257 2.24 -11.41 17.78
C ASN A 257 3.70 -11.00 18.03
N GLY A 258 4.00 -9.69 17.94
CA GLY A 258 5.34 -9.16 18.13
C GLY A 258 6.32 -9.45 16.99
N ARG A 259 5.83 -9.88 15.83
CA ARG A 259 6.62 -10.17 14.63
C ARG A 259 6.20 -9.25 13.47
N ALA A 260 7.16 -8.83 12.65
CA ALA A 260 6.91 -8.16 11.39
C ALA A 260 7.47 -8.99 10.23
N TYR A 261 6.69 -9.11 9.16
CA TYR A 261 7.02 -9.86 7.94
C TYR A 261 7.10 -8.90 6.77
N ILE A 262 8.25 -8.89 6.08
CA ILE A 262 8.58 -7.86 5.09
C ILE A 262 9.25 -8.50 3.88
N GLY A 263 8.78 -8.16 2.68
CA GLY A 263 9.46 -8.49 1.43
C GLY A 263 10.54 -7.47 1.11
N ILE A 264 11.73 -7.95 0.72
CA ILE A 264 12.92 -7.14 0.46
C ILE A 264 13.39 -7.37 -0.96
N SER A 265 13.59 -6.27 -1.72
CA SER A 265 14.30 -6.29 -2.98
C SER A 265 15.80 -6.33 -2.72
N GLY A 266 16.48 -7.16 -3.50
CA GLY A 266 17.93 -7.11 -3.64
C GLY A 266 18.37 -6.34 -4.89
N VAL A 267 19.52 -6.68 -5.40
CA VAL A 267 20.09 -6.10 -6.62
C VAL A 267 19.24 -6.39 -7.85
N GLY A 268 19.01 -5.36 -8.65
CA GLY A 268 18.35 -5.50 -9.94
C GLY A 268 16.84 -5.67 -9.89
N GLN A 269 16.24 -5.40 -8.76
CA GLN A 269 14.80 -5.24 -8.46
C GLN A 269 13.84 -6.27 -9.09
N PHE A 270 13.77 -6.38 -10.41
CA PHE A 270 12.86 -7.27 -11.14
C PHE A 270 13.58 -8.40 -11.92
N LYS A 271 14.86 -8.60 -11.66
CA LYS A 271 15.64 -9.68 -12.27
C LYS A 271 15.58 -10.95 -11.42
N ALA A 272 16.08 -12.05 -11.94
CA ALA A 272 16.34 -13.27 -11.19
C ALA A 272 17.10 -12.99 -9.90
N TYR A 273 17.09 -13.92 -8.96
CA TYR A 273 17.67 -13.74 -7.64
C TYR A 273 18.98 -12.93 -7.64
N SER A 274 18.97 -11.83 -6.96
CA SER A 274 20.09 -10.94 -6.70
C SER A 274 20.02 -10.34 -5.29
N GLY A 275 19.66 -11.14 -4.29
CA GLY A 275 19.56 -10.73 -2.90
C GLY A 275 18.14 -10.56 -2.38
N HIS A 276 17.11 -10.84 -3.19
CA HIS A 276 15.70 -10.77 -2.75
C HIS A 276 15.44 -11.73 -1.59
N ASN A 277 14.63 -11.30 -0.64
CA ASN A 277 14.30 -12.12 0.51
C ASN A 277 13.01 -11.68 1.20
N ILE A 278 12.49 -12.55 2.07
CA ILE A 278 11.51 -12.23 3.10
C ILE A 278 12.29 -12.09 4.40
N THR A 279 12.14 -10.95 5.08
CA THR A 279 12.74 -10.69 6.39
C THR A 279 11.67 -10.77 7.47
N VAL A 280 11.96 -11.52 8.52
CA VAL A 280 11.14 -11.57 9.74
C VAL A 280 11.88 -10.82 10.85
N ILE A 281 11.19 -9.85 11.45
CA ILE A 281 11.70 -9.03 12.54
C ILE A 281 10.97 -9.40 13.83
N ASP A 282 11.73 -9.62 14.89
CA ASP A 282 11.20 -9.71 16.24
C ASP A 282 11.11 -8.30 16.84
N LEU A 283 9.88 -7.81 17.03
CA LEU A 283 9.62 -6.45 17.50
C LEU A 283 9.93 -6.26 19.00
N ASN A 284 9.96 -7.33 19.79
CA ASN A 284 10.28 -7.25 21.22
C ASN A 284 11.77 -7.01 21.42
N SER A 285 12.61 -7.75 20.71
CA SER A 285 14.06 -7.55 20.73
C SER A 285 14.53 -6.45 19.79
N TRP A 286 13.67 -6.00 18.88
CA TRP A 286 13.95 -5.03 17.81
C TRP A 286 15.12 -5.48 16.91
N LYS A 287 15.08 -6.74 16.46
CA LYS A 287 16.14 -7.38 15.64
C LYS A 287 15.54 -8.23 14.53
N ILE A 288 16.31 -8.40 13.47
CA ILE A 288 16.00 -9.40 12.44
C ILE A 288 16.13 -10.78 13.10
N ALA A 289 15.05 -11.56 13.09
CA ALA A 289 15.03 -12.92 13.59
C ALA A 289 15.67 -13.87 12.57
N TYR A 290 15.25 -13.78 11.31
CA TYR A 290 15.82 -14.54 10.19
C TYR A 290 15.36 -13.95 8.86
N THR A 291 15.98 -14.44 7.77
CA THR A 291 15.59 -14.12 6.40
C THR A 291 15.37 -15.39 5.59
N VAL A 292 14.52 -15.30 4.57
CA VAL A 292 14.26 -16.39 3.61
C VAL A 292 14.59 -15.88 2.21
N ARG A 293 15.57 -16.50 1.58
CA ARG A 293 15.95 -16.19 0.20
C ARG A 293 14.80 -16.46 -0.77
N THR A 294 14.51 -15.52 -1.66
CA THR A 294 13.52 -15.66 -2.73
C THR A 294 14.17 -15.48 -4.09
N GLN A 295 13.54 -15.97 -5.14
CA GLN A 295 14.06 -15.83 -6.50
C GLN A 295 13.72 -14.46 -7.08
N GLY A 296 12.47 -14.03 -6.89
CA GLY A 296 12.00 -12.70 -7.26
C GLY A 296 11.76 -11.82 -6.04
N TYR A 297 11.51 -10.54 -6.28
CA TYR A 297 11.18 -9.58 -5.24
C TYR A 297 9.78 -9.86 -4.67
N PRO A 298 9.63 -10.21 -3.38
CA PRO A 298 8.32 -10.33 -2.74
C PRO A 298 7.79 -8.92 -2.40
N GLN A 299 7.29 -8.23 -3.41
CA GLN A 299 6.94 -6.81 -3.36
C GLN A 299 5.63 -6.53 -2.65
N THR A 300 4.68 -7.46 -2.75
CA THR A 300 3.37 -7.32 -2.13
C THR A 300 3.43 -7.65 -0.64
N SER A 301 2.48 -7.11 0.13
CA SER A 301 2.29 -7.53 1.52
C SER A 301 1.97 -9.02 1.59
N GLY A 302 2.53 -9.70 2.58
CA GLY A 302 2.16 -11.08 2.86
C GLY A 302 0.69 -11.17 3.33
N LEU A 303 0.03 -12.26 2.99
CA LEU A 303 -1.27 -12.62 3.57
C LEU A 303 -1.03 -13.51 4.80
N LEU A 304 -1.39 -13.03 5.99
CA LEU A 304 -1.26 -13.78 7.24
C LEU A 304 -2.59 -14.44 7.62
N THR A 305 -2.53 -15.70 8.04
CA THR A 305 -3.68 -16.41 8.59
C THR A 305 -3.32 -17.19 9.84
N THR A 306 -4.26 -17.26 10.76
CA THR A 306 -4.25 -18.11 11.96
C THR A 306 -5.18 -19.31 11.84
N ALA A 307 -5.88 -19.46 10.70
CA ALA A 307 -6.91 -20.50 10.50
C ALA A 307 -6.39 -21.94 10.63
N TYR A 308 -5.07 -22.14 10.48
CA TYR A 308 -4.43 -23.44 10.58
C TYR A 308 -3.46 -23.51 11.76
N GLU A 309 -3.76 -22.80 12.83
CA GLU A 309 -2.95 -22.77 14.04
C GLU A 309 -2.86 -24.18 14.67
N GLU A 310 -1.69 -24.80 14.60
CA GLU A 310 -1.43 -26.13 15.16
C GLU A 310 -1.09 -26.07 16.66
N SER A 311 -0.62 -24.92 17.13
CA SER A 311 -0.29 -24.61 18.50
C SER A 311 -0.31 -23.09 18.70
N GLU A 312 -0.42 -22.66 19.95
CA GLU A 312 -0.53 -21.24 20.30
C GLU A 312 0.55 -20.37 19.63
N GLY A 313 0.11 -19.33 18.95
CA GLY A 313 0.96 -18.34 18.28
C GLY A 313 1.53 -18.75 16.94
N VAL A 314 1.21 -19.93 16.41
CA VAL A 314 1.61 -20.33 15.06
C VAL A 314 0.77 -19.58 14.03
N VAL A 315 1.44 -19.01 13.02
CA VAL A 315 0.83 -18.33 11.88
C VAL A 315 1.39 -18.86 10.58
N TYR A 316 0.62 -18.69 9.52
CA TYR A 316 1.05 -18.92 8.14
C TYR A 316 1.00 -17.61 7.37
N VAL A 317 2.11 -17.27 6.70
CA VAL A 317 2.26 -16.05 5.94
C VAL A 317 2.59 -16.42 4.49
N TYR A 318 1.74 -15.98 3.58
CA TYR A 318 1.80 -16.29 2.15
C TYR A 318 2.44 -15.10 1.41
N PHE A 319 3.51 -15.39 0.64
CA PHE A 319 4.19 -14.40 -0.21
C PHE A 319 4.27 -14.88 -1.64
N PHE A 320 4.23 -13.94 -2.58
CA PHE A 320 4.50 -14.20 -3.98
C PHE A 320 5.80 -13.55 -4.42
N ASP A 321 6.58 -14.27 -5.23
CA ASP A 321 7.76 -13.73 -5.90
C ASP A 321 7.33 -12.99 -7.17
N ASN A 322 7.78 -11.74 -7.33
CA ASN A 322 7.65 -11.03 -8.61
C ASN A 322 8.75 -11.51 -9.58
N PHE A 323 8.49 -12.61 -10.22
CA PHE A 323 9.37 -13.31 -11.15
C PHE A 323 8.58 -14.23 -12.09
N THR A 324 9.17 -14.68 -13.20
CA THR A 324 8.54 -15.63 -14.12
C THR A 324 9.40 -16.90 -14.24
N PRO A 325 8.91 -18.09 -13.90
CA PRO A 325 7.59 -18.35 -13.28
C PRO A 325 7.52 -17.86 -11.84
N GLY A 326 6.35 -17.33 -11.46
CA GLY A 326 6.07 -16.91 -10.09
C GLY A 326 6.05 -18.08 -9.12
N LYS A 327 6.32 -17.81 -7.84
CA LYS A 327 6.24 -18.83 -6.78
C LYS A 327 5.43 -18.31 -5.60
N LEU A 328 4.52 -19.13 -5.13
CA LEU A 328 3.89 -18.94 -3.83
C LEU A 328 4.78 -19.54 -2.76
N ARG A 329 5.07 -18.75 -1.72
CA ARG A 329 5.81 -19.19 -0.54
C ARG A 329 4.92 -19.11 0.68
N VAL A 330 4.89 -20.19 1.45
CA VAL A 330 4.16 -20.28 2.70
C VAL A 330 5.16 -20.38 3.83
N LEU A 331 5.25 -19.34 4.63
CA LEU A 331 6.10 -19.26 5.80
C LEU A 331 5.27 -19.62 7.03
N ARG A 332 5.66 -20.70 7.72
CA ARG A 332 5.15 -21.04 9.04
C ARG A 332 6.05 -20.41 10.10
N ASP A 333 5.49 -19.58 10.95
CA ASP A 333 6.24 -18.86 11.98
C ASP A 333 5.51 -18.86 13.33
N LYS A 334 6.26 -18.57 14.39
CA LYS A 334 5.77 -18.37 15.75
C LYS A 334 6.70 -17.45 16.54
N PRO A 335 6.23 -16.82 17.63
CA PRO A 335 7.11 -16.05 18.52
C PRO A 335 8.32 -16.86 18.97
N GLY A 336 9.49 -16.23 18.97
CA GLY A 336 10.77 -16.85 19.36
C GLY A 336 11.42 -17.74 18.30
N GLN A 337 10.80 -17.98 17.15
CA GLN A 337 11.43 -18.73 16.06
C GLN A 337 12.60 -17.94 15.46
N MET A 338 13.76 -18.59 15.29
CA MET A 338 15.00 -17.98 14.82
C MET A 338 15.51 -18.57 13.50
N ALA A 339 14.75 -19.48 12.91
CA ALA A 339 15.06 -20.11 11.63
C ALA A 339 13.78 -20.26 10.79
N PRO A 340 13.86 -20.13 9.46
CA PRO A 340 12.70 -20.24 8.61
C PRO A 340 12.14 -21.67 8.58
N ASN A 341 10.80 -21.74 8.50
CA ASN A 341 10.08 -22.96 8.10
C ASN A 341 9.19 -22.57 6.93
N ILE A 342 9.56 -22.98 5.73
CA ILE A 342 8.95 -22.50 4.49
C ILE A 342 8.63 -23.63 3.53
N THR A 343 7.46 -23.56 2.92
CA THR A 343 7.06 -24.37 1.77
C THR A 343 6.99 -23.48 0.53
N VAL A 344 7.52 -23.96 -0.57
CA VAL A 344 7.49 -23.29 -1.88
C VAL A 344 6.62 -24.10 -2.82
N THR A 345 5.63 -23.46 -3.43
CA THR A 345 4.80 -24.08 -4.46
C THR A 345 5.09 -23.38 -5.79
N GLU A 346 5.40 -24.14 -6.81
CA GLU A 346 5.50 -23.65 -8.17
C GLU A 346 4.08 -23.48 -8.73
N THR A 347 3.80 -22.33 -9.33
CA THR A 347 2.52 -22.02 -9.98
C THR A 347 2.60 -22.28 -11.48
#